data_0031070ec13cfedb07ed3038572aee1a
#
_entry.id   0031070ec13cfedb07ed3038572aee1a
#
_cell.length_a   1.000
_cell.length_b   1.000
_cell.length_c   1.000
_cell.angle_alpha   90.00
_cell.angle_beta   90.00
_cell.angle_gamma   90.00
#
_symmetry.space_group_name_H-M   'P 1'
#
loop_
_entity.id
_entity.type
_entity.pdbx_description
1 polymer ?
#
loop_
_entity_poly.entity_id
_entity_poly.type
_entity_poly.pdbx_seq_one_letter_code
_entity_poly.pdbx_strand_id
1 'polypeptide(L)'
;MGYLVDIGAKLFGMLEAKGIKGLAFWDNGFKQMSANRPLHTVDDFKGLKMRIQSSKVLDAQMKALGANPQVMAFSELYQALQSGVVDGTEGVPSNFYTQKIFEVQKHMTLSNHGHLAYAVIVNKKFWDGLPADIRGQLEGAIKD
;
A
#
# COMPACT_ATOMS: atom_id res chain seq x y z
N MET A 1 12.91 3.67 9.70
CA MET A 1 12.98 2.20 9.88
C MET A 1 12.91 1.73 11.33
N GLY A 2 13.59 2.36 12.31
CA GLY A 2 13.58 1.92 13.70
C GLY A 2 12.18 1.71 14.31
N TYR A 3 11.25 2.62 14.06
CA TYR A 3 9.90 2.55 14.62
C TYR A 3 9.07 1.33 14.13
N LEU A 4 9.28 0.88 12.88
CA LEU A 4 8.61 -0.33 12.35
C LEU A 4 9.20 -1.62 12.93
N VAL A 5 10.48 -1.61 13.33
CA VAL A 5 11.13 -2.77 13.95
C VAL A 5 10.57 -3.02 15.36
N ASP A 6 10.38 -1.96 16.14
CA ASP A 6 9.88 -2.07 17.52
C ASP A 6 8.40 -2.47 17.59
N ILE A 7 7.56 -1.89 16.72
CA ILE A 7 6.14 -2.25 16.62
C ILE A 7 5.97 -3.60 15.90
N GLY A 8 6.84 -3.90 14.96
CA GLY A 8 6.74 -5.09 14.11
C GLY A 8 6.76 -6.39 14.89
N ALA A 9 7.67 -6.54 15.84
CA ALA A 9 7.74 -7.73 16.68
C ALA A 9 6.44 -7.94 17.48
N LYS A 10 5.86 -6.87 18.01
CA LYS A 10 4.59 -6.92 18.76
C LYS A 10 3.42 -7.29 17.83
N LEU A 11 3.36 -6.72 16.63
CA LEU A 11 2.33 -7.05 15.64
C LEU A 11 2.43 -8.51 15.19
N PHE A 12 3.63 -9.01 14.93
CA PHE A 12 3.83 -10.42 14.55
C PHE A 12 3.41 -11.36 15.67
N GLY A 13 3.73 -11.04 16.95
CA GLY A 13 3.25 -11.81 18.09
C GLY A 13 1.72 -11.90 18.19
N MET A 14 1.02 -10.80 17.86
CA MET A 14 -0.45 -10.80 17.83
C MET A 14 -1.03 -11.63 16.67
N LEU A 15 -0.32 -11.71 15.55
CA LEU A 15 -0.72 -12.52 14.39
C LEU A 15 -0.53 -14.02 14.64
N GLU A 16 0.49 -14.42 15.40
CA GLU A 16 0.73 -15.82 15.71
C GLU A 16 -0.43 -16.50 16.43
N ALA A 17 -1.10 -15.79 17.34
CA ALA A 17 -2.31 -16.26 18.03
C ALA A 17 -3.47 -16.54 17.04
N LYS A 18 -3.39 -15.98 15.83
CA LYS A 18 -4.38 -16.17 14.75
C LYS A 18 -3.93 -17.16 13.68
N GLY A 19 -2.84 -17.90 13.94
CA GLY A 19 -2.29 -18.88 13.01
C GLY A 19 -1.51 -18.26 11.83
N ILE A 20 -1.05 -17.02 11.96
CA ILE A 20 -0.27 -16.30 10.96
C ILE A 20 1.14 -16.08 11.50
N LYS A 21 2.16 -16.53 10.76
CA LYS A 21 3.57 -16.27 11.05
C LYS A 21 4.03 -15.04 10.29
N GLY A 22 4.53 -14.03 11.00
CA GLY A 22 5.23 -12.90 10.41
C GLY A 22 6.70 -13.23 10.17
N LEU A 23 7.24 -12.86 9.01
CA LEU A 23 8.60 -13.19 8.59
C LEU A 23 9.49 -11.95 8.49
N ALA A 24 9.01 -10.89 7.83
CA ALA A 24 9.75 -9.66 7.61
C ALA A 24 8.83 -8.46 7.34
N PHE A 25 9.41 -7.26 7.38
CA PHE A 25 8.83 -6.06 6.79
C PHE A 25 9.68 -5.60 5.62
N TRP A 26 9.03 -5.37 4.47
CA TRP A 26 9.68 -4.81 3.29
C TRP A 26 9.25 -3.37 3.09
N ASP A 27 10.24 -2.50 2.90
CA ASP A 27 10.01 -1.10 2.57
C ASP A 27 9.65 -0.98 1.07
N ASN A 28 8.54 -0.31 0.78
CA ASN A 28 8.16 0.00 -0.60
C ASN A 28 8.19 1.52 -0.90
N GLY A 29 8.55 2.33 0.08
CA GLY A 29 8.81 3.75 -0.09
C GLY A 29 7.63 4.67 0.21
N PHE A 30 7.85 5.94 -0.11
CA PHE A 30 6.87 6.99 0.16
C PHE A 30 5.77 7.04 -0.89
N LYS A 31 4.55 7.24 -0.42
CA LYS A 31 3.36 7.39 -1.24
C LYS A 31 3.28 8.77 -1.85
N GLN A 32 2.80 8.81 -3.08
CA GLN A 32 2.57 9.99 -3.90
C GLN A 32 1.10 10.06 -4.30
N MET A 33 0.65 11.25 -4.72
CA MET A 33 -0.70 11.43 -5.25
C MET A 33 -0.64 11.49 -6.78
N SER A 34 -1.58 10.85 -7.47
CA SER A 34 -1.80 11.06 -8.90
C SER A 34 -3.24 11.43 -9.19
N ALA A 35 -3.44 12.23 -10.24
CA ALA A 35 -4.77 12.62 -10.67
C ALA A 35 -4.80 12.92 -12.19
N ASN A 36 -6.02 13.09 -12.73
CA ASN A 36 -6.25 13.52 -14.10
C ASN A 36 -5.97 15.03 -14.32
N ARG A 37 -5.67 15.77 -13.24
CA ARG A 37 -5.27 17.18 -13.24
C ARG A 37 -4.14 17.43 -12.25
N PRO A 38 -3.38 18.56 -12.37
CA PRO A 38 -2.35 18.90 -11.38
C PRO A 38 -2.95 19.10 -9.98
N LEU A 39 -2.22 18.68 -8.95
CA LEU A 39 -2.55 18.91 -7.54
C LEU A 39 -1.43 19.73 -6.91
N HIS A 40 -1.59 21.04 -6.84
CA HIS A 40 -0.60 21.97 -6.28
C HIS A 40 -0.93 22.38 -4.85
N THR A 41 -2.21 22.42 -4.51
CA THR A 41 -2.73 22.85 -3.21
C THR A 41 -3.75 21.85 -2.68
N VAL A 42 -4.09 21.97 -1.40
CA VAL A 42 -5.15 21.15 -0.78
C VAL A 42 -6.51 21.38 -1.46
N ASP A 43 -6.76 22.59 -1.94
CA ASP A 43 -8.02 22.93 -2.60
C ASP A 43 -8.23 22.18 -3.92
N ASP A 44 -7.15 21.73 -4.56
CA ASP A 44 -7.22 20.97 -5.82
C ASP A 44 -7.82 19.57 -5.64
N PHE A 45 -7.86 19.06 -4.40
CA PHE A 45 -8.49 17.78 -4.07
C PHE A 45 -10.01 17.84 -3.99
N LYS A 46 -10.59 19.03 -3.82
CA LYS A 46 -12.04 19.19 -3.59
C LYS A 46 -12.85 18.55 -4.71
N GLY A 47 -13.72 17.63 -4.30
CA GLY A 47 -14.65 16.91 -5.18
C GLY A 47 -14.03 15.80 -6.01
N LEU A 48 -12.70 15.60 -6.02
CA LEU A 48 -12.07 14.50 -6.74
C LEU A 48 -12.46 13.14 -6.16
N LYS A 49 -12.80 12.23 -7.03
CA LYS A 49 -12.99 10.81 -6.69
C LYS A 49 -11.62 10.13 -6.60
N MET A 50 -11.10 9.98 -5.39
CA MET A 50 -9.79 9.39 -5.15
C MET A 50 -9.92 7.92 -4.76
N ARG A 51 -9.34 7.03 -5.55
CA ARG A 51 -9.30 5.61 -5.18
C ARG A 51 -8.40 5.42 -3.98
N ILE A 52 -8.88 4.64 -3.03
CA ILE A 52 -8.11 4.21 -1.85
C ILE A 52 -8.22 2.70 -1.65
N GLN A 53 -7.29 2.15 -0.87
CA GLN A 53 -7.43 0.81 -0.30
C GLN A 53 -8.46 0.84 0.83
N SER A 54 -8.97 -0.33 1.24
CA SER A 54 -9.87 -0.46 2.40
C SER A 54 -9.12 -0.06 3.69
N SER A 55 -9.22 1.20 4.06
CA SER A 55 -8.57 1.78 5.24
C SER A 55 -9.36 2.97 5.77
N LYS A 56 -9.75 2.92 7.04
CA LYS A 56 -10.40 4.05 7.72
C LYS A 56 -9.51 5.28 7.80
N VAL A 57 -8.19 5.09 7.88
CA VAL A 57 -7.21 6.19 7.92
C VAL A 57 -7.16 6.89 6.57
N LEU A 58 -7.05 6.14 5.47
CA LEU A 58 -7.04 6.72 4.12
C LEU A 58 -8.38 7.40 3.79
N ASP A 59 -9.49 6.82 4.20
CA ASP A 59 -10.81 7.44 4.05
C ASP A 59 -10.89 8.80 4.75
N ALA A 60 -10.47 8.85 6.01
CA ALA A 60 -10.44 10.10 6.78
C ALA A 60 -9.48 11.13 6.18
N GLN A 61 -8.31 10.69 5.69
CA GLN A 61 -7.33 11.55 5.05
C GLN A 61 -7.89 12.20 3.78
N MET A 62 -8.50 11.43 2.90
CA MET A 62 -9.09 11.96 1.65
C MET A 62 -10.24 12.90 1.93
N LYS A 63 -11.11 12.58 2.89
CA LYS A 63 -12.19 13.46 3.33
C LYS A 63 -11.68 14.77 3.90
N ALA A 64 -10.60 14.75 4.69
CA ALA A 64 -9.98 15.95 5.23
C ALA A 64 -9.41 16.87 4.13
N LEU A 65 -8.99 16.30 2.98
CA LEU A 65 -8.58 17.05 1.79
C LEU A 65 -9.77 17.55 0.95
N GLY A 66 -11.01 17.21 1.33
CA GLY A 66 -12.22 17.55 0.56
C GLY A 66 -12.46 16.64 -0.66
N ALA A 67 -11.72 15.54 -0.79
CA ALA A 67 -11.92 14.55 -1.83
C ALA A 67 -13.01 13.53 -1.45
N ASN A 68 -13.50 12.80 -2.46
CA ASN A 68 -14.46 11.71 -2.32
C ASN A 68 -13.72 10.36 -2.43
N PRO A 69 -13.37 9.71 -1.30
CA PRO A 69 -12.66 8.43 -1.34
C PRO A 69 -13.54 7.32 -1.92
N GLN A 70 -12.96 6.51 -2.81
CA GLN A 70 -13.60 5.35 -3.42
C GLN A 70 -12.78 4.11 -3.08
N VAL A 71 -13.34 3.22 -2.26
CA VAL A 71 -12.70 1.95 -1.90
C VAL A 71 -12.81 0.98 -3.07
N MET A 72 -11.67 0.50 -3.56
CA MET A 72 -11.62 -0.35 -4.74
C MET A 72 -10.40 -1.26 -4.70
N ALA A 73 -10.53 -2.50 -5.19
CA ALA A 73 -9.42 -3.42 -5.31
C ALA A 73 -8.30 -2.87 -6.21
N PHE A 74 -7.05 -3.23 -5.91
CA PHE A 74 -5.90 -2.72 -6.68
C PHE A 74 -5.93 -3.21 -8.14
N SER A 75 -6.43 -4.42 -8.37
CA SER A 75 -6.60 -4.99 -9.71
C SER A 75 -7.59 -4.25 -10.61
N GLU A 76 -8.50 -3.47 -10.02
CA GLU A 76 -9.53 -2.70 -10.75
C GLU A 76 -9.08 -1.27 -11.07
N LEU A 77 -7.98 -0.82 -10.46
CA LEU A 77 -7.55 0.58 -10.47
C LEU A 77 -7.30 1.12 -11.89
N TYR A 78 -6.53 0.39 -12.70
CA TYR A 78 -6.20 0.84 -14.07
C TYR A 78 -7.47 1.12 -14.88
N GLN A 79 -8.40 0.17 -14.90
CA GLN A 79 -9.65 0.29 -15.64
C GLN A 79 -10.54 1.41 -15.12
N ALA A 80 -10.58 1.60 -13.80
CA ALA A 80 -11.37 2.67 -13.18
C ALA A 80 -10.82 4.07 -13.48
N LEU A 81 -9.49 4.23 -13.54
CA LEU A 81 -8.85 5.47 -13.98
C LEU A 81 -9.07 5.72 -15.47
N GLN A 82 -8.93 4.68 -16.30
CA GLN A 82 -9.10 4.79 -17.74
C GLN A 82 -10.53 5.21 -18.12
N SER A 83 -11.53 4.66 -17.45
CA SER A 83 -12.94 4.97 -17.68
C SER A 83 -13.46 6.21 -16.96
N GLY A 84 -12.64 6.85 -16.10
CA GLY A 84 -13.04 8.02 -15.34
C GLY A 84 -14.00 7.73 -14.18
N VAL A 85 -14.12 6.48 -13.74
CA VAL A 85 -14.85 6.10 -12.52
C VAL A 85 -14.22 6.76 -11.30
N VAL A 86 -12.87 6.85 -11.29
CA VAL A 86 -12.10 7.63 -10.32
C VAL A 86 -11.19 8.64 -11.05
N ASP A 87 -10.89 9.75 -10.40
CA ASP A 87 -10.10 10.85 -10.94
C ASP A 87 -8.61 10.72 -10.60
N GLY A 88 -8.29 9.97 -9.55
CA GLY A 88 -6.93 9.81 -9.07
C GLY A 88 -6.78 8.68 -8.06
N THR A 89 -5.56 8.50 -7.63
CA THR A 89 -5.17 7.49 -6.63
C THR A 89 -3.94 7.95 -5.85
N GLU A 90 -3.66 7.25 -4.76
CA GLU A 90 -2.43 7.38 -4.01
C GLU A 90 -1.64 6.07 -4.06
N GLY A 91 -0.33 6.15 -4.00
CA GLY A 91 0.51 4.96 -4.01
C GLY A 91 1.99 5.28 -4.17
N VAL A 92 2.80 4.24 -4.21
CA VAL A 92 4.25 4.36 -4.39
C VAL A 92 4.63 4.30 -5.88
N PRO A 93 5.71 4.95 -6.31
CA PRO A 93 6.11 4.99 -7.72
C PRO A 93 6.30 3.61 -8.38
N SER A 94 6.83 2.64 -7.63
CA SER A 94 6.98 1.26 -8.11
C SER A 94 5.65 0.63 -8.52
N ASN A 95 4.59 0.86 -7.74
CA ASN A 95 3.24 0.37 -8.04
C ASN A 95 2.64 1.10 -9.25
N PHE A 96 2.87 2.39 -9.39
CA PHE A 96 2.43 3.14 -10.57
C PHE A 96 3.08 2.63 -11.85
N TYR A 97 4.35 2.25 -11.77
CA TYR A 97 5.08 1.69 -12.89
C TYR A 97 4.58 0.28 -13.24
N THR A 98 4.55 -0.64 -12.28
CA THR A 98 4.18 -2.05 -12.51
C THR A 98 2.73 -2.21 -12.97
N GLN A 99 1.83 -1.34 -12.53
CA GLN A 99 0.41 -1.32 -12.94
C GLN A 99 0.15 -0.41 -14.13
N LYS A 100 1.18 0.16 -14.73
CA LYS A 100 1.08 1.07 -15.89
C LYS A 100 0.15 2.26 -15.65
N ILE A 101 0.03 2.71 -14.41
CA ILE A 101 -0.85 3.84 -14.05
C ILE A 101 -0.46 5.12 -14.79
N PHE A 102 0.81 5.26 -15.17
CA PHE A 102 1.31 6.39 -15.97
C PHE A 102 0.65 6.52 -17.35
N GLU A 103 0.04 5.44 -17.88
CA GLU A 103 -0.69 5.50 -19.16
C GLU A 103 -2.04 6.24 -19.02
N VAL A 104 -2.66 6.16 -17.84
CA VAL A 104 -4.00 6.68 -17.54
C VAL A 104 -4.02 7.85 -16.56
N GLN A 105 -2.88 8.19 -15.96
CA GLN A 105 -2.69 9.33 -15.04
C GLN A 105 -1.54 10.21 -15.53
N LYS A 106 -1.85 11.47 -15.88
CA LYS A 106 -0.87 12.39 -16.48
C LYS A 106 -0.14 13.26 -15.46
N HIS A 107 -0.63 13.34 -14.24
CA HIS A 107 -0.08 14.20 -13.20
C HIS A 107 0.22 13.40 -11.93
N MET A 108 1.43 13.57 -11.42
CA MET A 108 1.86 13.04 -10.14
C MET A 108 2.39 14.18 -9.28
N THR A 109 1.94 14.23 -8.04
CA THR A 109 2.43 15.17 -7.04
C THR A 109 3.28 14.41 -6.03
N LEU A 110 4.55 14.80 -5.89
CA LEU A 110 5.49 14.22 -4.94
C LEU A 110 5.18 14.76 -3.55
N SER A 111 4.20 14.17 -2.91
CA SER A 111 3.64 14.62 -1.63
C SER A 111 4.27 13.96 -0.41
N ASN A 112 4.86 12.77 -0.58
CA ASN A 112 5.45 11.97 0.52
C ASN A 112 4.53 11.87 1.76
N HIS A 113 3.23 11.84 1.55
CA HIS A 113 2.18 11.95 2.58
C HIS A 113 1.98 10.69 3.41
N GLY A 114 2.61 9.60 3.05
CA GLY A 114 2.54 8.33 3.73
C GLY A 114 3.70 7.44 3.34
N HIS A 115 3.90 6.38 4.10
CA HIS A 115 4.92 5.37 3.85
C HIS A 115 4.25 4.02 3.69
N LEU A 116 4.66 3.24 2.70
CA LEU A 116 4.14 1.90 2.45
C LEU A 116 5.19 0.86 2.83
N ALA A 117 4.87 0.06 3.84
CA ALA A 117 5.63 -1.12 4.21
C ALA A 117 4.74 -2.36 4.06
N TYR A 118 5.32 -3.45 3.60
CA TYR A 118 4.66 -4.75 3.50
C TYR A 118 5.07 -5.63 4.66
N ALA A 119 4.09 -6.30 5.28
CA ALA A 119 4.35 -7.42 6.17
C ALA A 119 4.39 -8.71 5.34
N VAL A 120 5.52 -9.39 5.32
CA VAL A 120 5.65 -10.73 4.74
C VAL A 120 5.10 -11.72 5.75
N ILE A 121 4.03 -12.38 5.40
CA ILE A 121 3.30 -13.28 6.29
C ILE A 121 3.04 -14.63 5.63
N VAL A 122 2.92 -15.67 6.44
CA VAL A 122 2.62 -17.02 5.98
C VAL A 122 1.70 -17.74 6.96
N ASN A 123 0.97 -18.75 6.49
CA ASN A 123 0.21 -19.61 7.38
C ASN A 123 1.16 -20.32 8.36
N LYS A 124 0.91 -20.20 9.66
CA LYS A 124 1.80 -20.72 10.71
C LYS A 124 1.94 -22.24 10.64
N LYS A 125 0.84 -22.97 10.45
CA LYS A 125 0.85 -24.44 10.37
C LYS A 125 1.66 -24.92 9.17
N PHE A 126 1.52 -24.26 8.02
CA PHE A 126 2.32 -24.56 6.83
C PHE A 126 3.81 -24.32 7.11
N TRP A 127 4.14 -23.16 7.69
CA TRP A 127 5.52 -22.80 8.00
C TRP A 127 6.19 -23.76 8.97
N ASP A 128 5.50 -24.11 10.05
CA ASP A 128 5.99 -25.03 11.07
C ASP A 128 6.16 -26.49 10.53
N GLY A 129 5.39 -26.84 9.52
CA GLY A 129 5.46 -28.15 8.84
C GLY A 129 6.59 -28.27 7.81
N LEU A 130 7.28 -27.18 7.44
CA LEU A 130 8.40 -27.24 6.51
C LEU A 130 9.64 -27.87 7.16
N PRO A 131 10.46 -28.63 6.40
CA PRO A 131 11.77 -29.06 6.84
C PRO A 131 12.64 -27.89 7.30
N ALA A 132 13.50 -28.12 8.30
CA ALA A 132 14.28 -27.03 8.93
C ALA A 132 15.26 -26.35 7.95
N ASP A 133 15.84 -27.14 7.03
CA ASP A 133 16.74 -26.66 5.99
C ASP A 133 16.02 -25.73 4.99
N ILE A 134 14.80 -26.10 4.58
CA ILE A 134 13.97 -25.28 3.70
C ILE A 134 13.56 -23.97 4.39
N ARG A 135 13.16 -24.05 5.67
CA ARG A 135 12.85 -22.82 6.44
C ARG A 135 14.04 -21.89 6.51
N GLY A 136 15.23 -22.42 6.80
CA GLY A 136 16.46 -21.62 6.87
C GLY A 136 16.80 -20.93 5.55
N GLN A 137 16.64 -21.61 4.42
CA GLN A 137 16.82 -21.03 3.08
C GLN A 137 15.82 -19.90 2.80
N LEU A 138 14.53 -20.12 3.13
CA LEU A 138 13.50 -19.10 2.95
C LEU A 138 13.72 -17.89 3.86
N GLU A 139 14.10 -18.10 5.12
CA GLU A 139 14.43 -17.00 6.05
C GLU A 139 15.63 -16.18 5.58
N GLY A 140 16.63 -16.83 4.96
CA GLY A 140 17.75 -16.14 4.31
C GLY A 140 17.27 -15.27 3.15
N ALA A 141 16.56 -15.86 2.20
CA ALA A 141 16.09 -15.16 1.00
C ALA A 141 15.08 -14.02 1.28
N ILE A 142 14.41 -14.03 2.43
CA ILE A 142 13.45 -12.97 2.81
C ILE A 142 14.17 -11.76 3.41
N LYS A 143 15.37 -11.93 3.97
CA LYS A 143 16.15 -10.87 4.61
C LYS A 143 17.03 -10.08 3.65
N ASP A 144 17.37 -10.68 2.52
CA ASP A 144 18.15 -10.07 1.42
C ASP A 144 17.24 -9.18 0.54
#